data_2efffd89d5aa5b29114dca57c3fd873f
#
_entry.id   2efffd89d5aa5b29114dca57c3fd873f
#
_cell.length_a   1.000
_cell.length_b   1.000
_cell.length_c   1.000
_cell.angle_alpha   90.00
_cell.angle_beta   90.00
_cell.angle_gamma   90.00
#
_symmetry.space_group_name_H-M   'P 1'
#
loop_
_entity.id
_entity.type
_entity.pdbx_description
1 polymer ?
#
loop_
_entity_poly.entity_id
_entity_poly.type
_entity_poly.pdbx_seq_one_letter_code
_entity_poly.pdbx_strand_id
1 'polypeptide(L)'
;MLRFNALKRLYRLLIQYFSDVLNQNTSALEVPDLQVMAKDHSVKDTLVMCRLTISIAVQCENNEHIIGKIQSLSDTSQHYLMKAIEQVCGRNRPMYLRYSPPVDYGQSSGFWRHPRHIDNDRVRMSQSSIASSGLISPFH
;
A
#
# COMPACT_ATOMS: atom_id res chain seq x y z
N MET A 1 -1.30 -0.95 34.08
CA MET A 1 -0.75 0.32 33.50
C MET A 1 0.24 0.10 32.36
N LEU A 2 1.15 -0.87 32.42
CA LEU A 2 2.14 -1.11 31.35
C LEU A 2 1.52 -1.39 29.98
N ARG A 3 0.49 -2.23 29.89
CA ARG A 3 -0.19 -2.60 28.64
C ARG A 3 -0.83 -1.40 27.93
N PHE A 4 -1.51 -0.52 28.68
CA PHE A 4 -2.09 0.71 28.13
C PHE A 4 -1.03 1.65 27.55
N ASN A 5 0.08 1.86 28.27
CA ASN A 5 1.18 2.71 27.78
C ASN A 5 1.83 2.16 26.50
N ALA A 6 1.98 0.82 26.41
CA ALA A 6 2.51 0.18 25.21
C ALA A 6 1.56 0.36 24.00
N LEU A 7 0.25 0.16 24.19
CA LEU A 7 -0.76 0.38 23.15
C LEU A 7 -0.82 1.85 22.72
N LYS A 8 -0.75 2.78 23.65
CA LYS A 8 -0.73 4.22 23.36
C LYS A 8 0.51 4.61 22.53
N ARG A 9 1.67 4.06 22.88
CA ARG A 9 2.90 4.28 22.10
C ARG A 9 2.79 3.70 20.70
N LEU A 10 2.30 2.47 20.57
CA LEU A 10 2.10 1.82 19.28
C LEU A 10 1.13 2.62 18.41
N TYR A 11 -0.04 2.99 18.93
CA TYR A 11 -1.03 3.78 18.20
C TYR A 11 -0.45 5.11 17.70
N ARG A 12 0.30 5.82 18.56
CA ARG A 12 0.98 7.07 18.17
C ARG A 12 1.93 6.86 17.00
N LEU A 13 2.74 5.80 17.02
CA LEU A 13 3.67 5.47 15.93
C LEU A 13 2.94 5.13 14.64
N LEU A 14 1.82 4.40 14.71
CA LEU A 14 1.00 4.10 13.53
C LEU A 14 0.45 5.39 12.90
N ILE A 15 -0.16 6.27 13.70
CA ILE A 15 -0.71 7.55 13.21
C ILE A 15 0.39 8.44 12.63
N GLN A 16 1.53 8.51 13.29
CA GLN A 16 2.68 9.26 12.79
C GLN A 16 3.15 8.71 11.44
N TYR A 17 3.20 7.41 11.25
CA TYR A 17 3.57 6.81 9.97
C TYR A 17 2.57 7.15 8.85
N PHE A 18 1.27 7.12 9.13
CA PHE A 18 0.25 7.55 8.17
C PHE A 18 0.44 9.02 7.76
N SER A 19 0.73 9.91 8.71
CA SER A 19 0.94 11.33 8.44
C SER A 19 2.26 11.60 7.73
N ASP A 20 3.37 11.11 8.28
CA ASP A 20 4.71 11.57 7.89
C ASP A 20 5.28 10.80 6.70
N VAL A 21 4.96 9.51 6.59
CA VAL A 21 5.50 8.64 5.53
C VAL A 21 4.49 8.46 4.39
N LEU A 22 3.24 8.16 4.71
CA LEU A 22 2.21 7.93 3.71
C LEU A 22 1.51 9.23 3.25
N ASN A 23 1.77 10.36 3.91
CA ASN A 23 1.14 11.66 3.64
C ASN A 23 -0.40 11.57 3.58
N GLN A 24 -0.99 10.76 4.46
CA GLN A 24 -2.43 10.53 4.52
C GLN A 24 -3.07 11.33 5.66
N ASN A 25 -4.29 11.82 5.40
CA ASN A 25 -5.07 12.51 6.43
C ASN A 25 -5.54 11.51 7.50
N THR A 26 -5.08 11.70 8.72
CA THR A 26 -5.40 10.84 9.87
C THR A 26 -6.72 11.16 10.54
N SER A 27 -7.33 12.33 10.24
CA SER A 27 -8.61 12.76 10.85
C SER A 27 -9.79 11.85 10.53
N ALA A 28 -9.71 11.10 9.42
CA ALA A 28 -10.76 10.19 8.98
C ALA A 28 -10.56 8.75 9.49
N LEU A 29 -9.46 8.46 10.18
CA LEU A 29 -9.16 7.14 10.71
C LEU A 29 -10.00 6.87 11.97
N GLU A 30 -10.43 5.63 12.12
CA GLU A 30 -11.13 5.17 13.31
C GLU A 30 -10.15 5.14 14.50
N VAL A 31 -10.57 5.73 15.63
CA VAL A 31 -9.76 5.78 16.85
C VAL A 31 -10.17 4.66 17.79
N PRO A 32 -9.27 3.71 18.11
CA PRO A 32 -9.59 2.63 19.05
C PRO A 32 -9.61 3.14 20.50
N ASP A 33 -10.47 2.57 21.32
CA ASP A 33 -10.42 2.81 22.76
C ASP A 33 -9.33 1.94 23.41
N LEU A 34 -8.17 2.57 23.63
CA LEU A 34 -7.01 1.90 24.19
C LEU A 34 -7.16 1.48 25.64
N GLN A 35 -8.06 2.14 26.40
CA GLN A 35 -8.34 1.75 27.80
C GLN A 35 -9.15 0.46 27.84
N VAL A 36 -10.21 0.40 27.04
CA VAL A 36 -11.06 -0.80 26.93
C VAL A 36 -10.26 -1.97 26.34
N MET A 37 -9.38 -1.71 25.37
CA MET A 37 -8.43 -2.72 24.88
C MET A 37 -7.53 -3.28 25.97
N ALA A 38 -6.98 -2.40 26.81
CA ALA A 38 -6.00 -2.81 27.83
C ALA A 38 -6.65 -3.55 29.01
N LYS A 39 -7.87 -3.17 29.41
CA LYS A 39 -8.60 -3.70 30.56
C LYS A 39 -9.51 -4.86 30.20
N ASP A 40 -10.35 -4.66 29.20
CA ASP A 40 -11.48 -5.54 28.88
C ASP A 40 -11.24 -6.42 27.66
N HIS A 41 -10.03 -6.35 27.08
CA HIS A 41 -9.64 -7.10 25.88
C HIS A 41 -10.63 -6.93 24.71
N SER A 42 -11.08 -5.72 24.45
CA SER A 42 -12.04 -5.39 23.39
C SER A 42 -11.57 -5.91 22.04
N VAL A 43 -12.32 -6.84 21.48
CA VAL A 43 -12.05 -7.39 20.13
C VAL A 43 -12.25 -6.32 19.08
N LYS A 44 -13.27 -5.48 19.21
CA LYS A 44 -13.58 -4.39 18.28
C LYS A 44 -12.39 -3.44 18.12
N ASP A 45 -11.89 -2.92 19.24
CA ASP A 45 -10.78 -1.95 19.23
C ASP A 45 -9.47 -2.61 18.80
N THR A 46 -9.26 -3.88 19.17
CA THR A 46 -8.13 -4.66 18.67
C THR A 46 -8.17 -4.81 17.16
N LEU A 47 -9.32 -5.06 16.56
CA LEU A 47 -9.48 -5.13 15.12
C LEU A 47 -9.20 -3.79 14.43
N VAL A 48 -9.54 -2.66 15.03
CA VAL A 48 -9.16 -1.33 14.52
C VAL A 48 -7.63 -1.20 14.44
N MET A 49 -6.93 -1.57 15.52
CA MET A 49 -5.45 -1.57 15.53
C MET A 49 -4.87 -2.50 14.46
N CYS A 50 -5.43 -3.71 14.30
CA CYS A 50 -4.98 -4.64 13.25
C CYS A 50 -5.19 -4.09 11.85
N ARG A 51 -6.33 -3.44 11.58
CA ARG A 51 -6.61 -2.80 10.28
C ARG A 51 -5.62 -1.69 9.96
N LEU A 52 -5.30 -0.84 10.93
CA LEU A 52 -4.28 0.20 10.77
C LEU A 52 -2.92 -0.41 10.45
N THR A 53 -2.52 -1.43 11.19
CA THR A 53 -1.22 -2.10 11.01
C THR A 53 -1.10 -2.76 9.63
N ILE A 54 -2.10 -3.53 9.20
CA ILE A 54 -2.07 -4.20 7.89
C ILE A 54 -2.11 -3.18 6.75
N SER A 55 -2.82 -2.08 6.91
CA SER A 55 -2.89 -1.02 5.92
C SER A 55 -1.54 -0.33 5.72
N ILE A 56 -0.75 -0.14 6.77
CA ILE A 56 0.63 0.32 6.68
C ILE A 56 1.50 -0.73 5.99
N ALA A 57 1.39 -1.99 6.41
CA ALA A 57 2.23 -3.08 5.90
C ALA A 57 2.10 -3.28 4.38
N VAL A 58 0.91 -3.07 3.80
CA VAL A 58 0.71 -3.17 2.35
C VAL A 58 1.10 -1.92 1.58
N GLN A 59 1.29 -0.79 2.24
CA GLN A 59 1.65 0.49 1.63
C GLN A 59 3.14 0.84 1.82
N CYS A 60 3.87 0.16 2.71
CA CYS A 60 5.30 0.41 2.91
C CYS A 60 6.12 -0.03 1.71
N GLU A 61 7.34 0.51 1.57
CA GLU A 61 8.22 0.22 0.44
C GLU A 61 8.60 -1.27 0.31
N ASN A 62 8.72 -1.98 1.44
CA ASN A 62 9.10 -3.39 1.49
C ASN A 62 7.87 -4.31 1.66
N ASN A 63 6.80 -4.04 0.94
CA ASN A 63 5.53 -4.75 1.09
C ASN A 63 5.46 -6.09 0.35
N GLU A 64 6.42 -6.44 -0.49
CA GLU A 64 6.41 -7.64 -1.33
C GLU A 64 6.20 -8.93 -0.54
N HIS A 65 6.89 -9.06 0.59
CA HIS A 65 6.76 -10.22 1.47
C HIS A 65 5.35 -10.32 2.10
N ILE A 66 4.77 -9.20 2.50
CA ILE A 66 3.42 -9.14 3.08
C ILE A 66 2.37 -9.47 2.02
N ILE A 67 2.50 -8.86 0.83
CA ILE A 67 1.63 -9.13 -0.31
C ILE A 67 1.68 -10.61 -0.71
N GLY A 68 2.87 -11.19 -0.80
CA GLY A 68 3.03 -12.62 -1.08
C GLY A 68 2.34 -13.51 -0.06
N LYS A 69 2.43 -13.17 1.23
CA LYS A 69 1.71 -13.90 2.29
C LYS A 69 0.19 -13.76 2.16
N ILE A 70 -0.32 -12.57 1.85
CA ILE A 70 -1.76 -12.36 1.65
C ILE A 70 -2.25 -13.18 0.46
N GLN A 71 -1.50 -13.21 -0.64
CA GLN A 71 -1.83 -13.99 -1.83
C GLN A 71 -1.83 -15.51 -1.59
N SER A 72 -1.10 -16.00 -0.59
CA SER A 72 -1.08 -17.41 -0.21
C SER A 72 -2.27 -17.84 0.66
N LEU A 73 -3.09 -16.89 1.11
CA LEU A 73 -4.31 -17.19 1.87
C LEU A 73 -5.43 -17.68 0.97
N SER A 74 -6.46 -18.28 1.58
CA SER A 74 -7.69 -18.63 0.86
C SER A 74 -8.38 -17.37 0.30
N ASP A 75 -9.09 -17.51 -0.81
CA ASP A 75 -9.81 -16.41 -1.47
C ASP A 75 -10.74 -15.66 -0.51
N THR A 76 -11.43 -16.39 0.36
CA THR A 76 -12.29 -15.81 1.41
C THR A 76 -11.50 -14.91 2.35
N SER A 77 -10.33 -15.37 2.82
CA SER A 77 -9.47 -14.60 3.73
C SER A 77 -8.89 -13.37 3.04
N GLN A 78 -8.46 -13.51 1.78
CA GLN A 78 -8.00 -12.39 0.97
C GLN A 78 -9.08 -11.33 0.82
N HIS A 79 -10.32 -11.74 0.52
CA HIS A 79 -11.46 -10.83 0.38
C HIS A 79 -11.72 -10.02 1.65
N TYR A 80 -11.72 -10.67 2.82
CA TYR A 80 -11.92 -9.97 4.09
C TYR A 80 -10.78 -9.01 4.44
N LEU A 81 -9.53 -9.40 4.16
CA LEU A 81 -8.38 -8.52 4.35
C LEU A 81 -8.42 -7.30 3.42
N MET A 82 -8.76 -7.50 2.16
CA MET A 82 -8.93 -6.41 1.19
C MET A 82 -9.98 -5.41 1.65
N LYS A 83 -11.15 -5.91 2.09
CA LYS A 83 -12.21 -5.07 2.63
C LYS A 83 -11.77 -4.29 3.87
N ALA A 84 -10.99 -4.92 4.75
CA ALA A 84 -10.44 -4.26 5.94
C ALA A 84 -9.44 -3.15 5.57
N ILE A 85 -8.57 -3.38 4.60
CA ILE A 85 -7.61 -2.40 4.08
C ILE A 85 -8.35 -1.23 3.41
N GLU A 86 -9.36 -1.51 2.59
CA GLU A 86 -10.18 -0.48 1.93
C GLU A 86 -10.92 0.42 2.92
N GLN A 87 -11.37 -0.10 4.05
CA GLN A 87 -12.00 0.70 5.10
C GLN A 87 -11.06 1.77 5.66
N VAL A 88 -9.77 1.47 5.76
CA VAL A 88 -8.74 2.41 6.23
C VAL A 88 -8.28 3.33 5.11
N CYS A 89 -7.98 2.78 3.93
CA CYS A 89 -7.41 3.50 2.80
C CYS A 89 -8.46 4.18 1.91
N GLY A 90 -9.74 3.80 2.03
CA GLY A 90 -10.79 4.13 1.06
C GLY A 90 -11.11 5.60 0.89
N ARG A 91 -10.80 6.45 1.87
CA ARG A 91 -10.97 7.91 1.78
C ARG A 91 -9.72 8.64 1.28
N ASN A 92 -8.56 7.99 1.36
CA ASN A 92 -7.27 8.55 1.00
C ASN A 92 -6.50 7.62 0.04
N ARG A 93 -7.19 7.00 -0.92
CA ARG A 93 -6.53 6.13 -1.91
C ARG A 93 -5.38 6.89 -2.57
N PRO A 94 -4.14 6.40 -2.47
CA PRO A 94 -3.06 6.88 -3.31
C PRO A 94 -3.48 6.81 -4.78
N MET A 95 -3.08 7.79 -5.56
CA MET A 95 -3.55 8.00 -6.94
C MET A 95 -3.34 6.75 -7.84
N TYR A 96 -2.34 5.92 -7.54
CA TYR A 96 -2.05 4.67 -8.24
C TYR A 96 -3.07 3.55 -7.96
N LEU A 97 -3.79 3.59 -6.83
CA LEU A 97 -4.88 2.66 -6.52
C LEU A 97 -6.26 3.13 -7.05
N ARG A 98 -6.35 4.39 -7.52
CA ARG A 98 -7.60 4.93 -8.08
C ARG A 98 -7.92 4.38 -9.47
N TYR A 99 -6.92 3.86 -10.18
CA TYR A 99 -7.06 3.38 -11.55
C TYR A 99 -7.15 1.85 -11.67
N SER A 100 -7.60 1.17 -10.63
CA SER A 100 -8.01 -0.23 -10.80
C SER A 100 -9.42 -0.22 -11.38
N PRO A 101 -9.62 -0.72 -12.62
CA PRO A 101 -10.97 -0.91 -13.17
C PRO A 101 -11.76 -1.82 -12.23
N PRO A 102 -13.10 -1.74 -12.22
CA PRO A 102 -13.92 -2.63 -11.42
C PRO A 102 -13.54 -4.07 -11.77
N VAL A 103 -13.00 -4.78 -10.79
CA VAL A 103 -12.54 -6.16 -10.97
C VAL A 103 -13.79 -7.00 -11.14
N ASP A 104 -13.97 -7.57 -12.31
CA ASP A 104 -14.88 -8.66 -12.52
C ASP A 104 -14.47 -9.79 -11.58
N TYR A 105 -15.34 -10.17 -10.66
CA TYR A 105 -15.08 -11.11 -9.57
C TYR A 105 -14.76 -12.56 -9.99
N GLY A 106 -14.41 -12.77 -11.28
CA GLY A 106 -14.08 -14.05 -11.86
C GLY A 106 -12.60 -14.42 -11.90
N GLN A 107 -11.66 -13.51 -11.61
CA GLN A 107 -10.22 -13.80 -11.66
C GLN A 107 -9.47 -13.17 -10.49
N SER A 108 -9.19 -13.98 -9.51
CA SER A 108 -8.61 -13.61 -8.21
C SER A 108 -7.12 -13.22 -8.20
N SER A 109 -6.46 -13.07 -9.34
CA SER A 109 -5.00 -12.88 -9.40
C SER A 109 -4.52 -11.47 -9.76
N GLY A 110 -5.42 -10.50 -9.96
CA GLY A 110 -5.06 -9.20 -10.56
C GLY A 110 -4.82 -8.04 -9.60
N PHE A 111 -5.33 -8.10 -8.36
CA PHE A 111 -5.34 -6.95 -7.45
C PHE A 111 -3.97 -6.57 -6.88
N TRP A 112 -3.11 -7.57 -6.66
CA TRP A 112 -1.79 -7.38 -6.04
C TRP A 112 -0.65 -7.23 -7.04
N ARG A 113 -0.91 -7.03 -8.33
CA ARG A 113 0.16 -6.76 -9.29
C ARG A 113 0.80 -5.43 -8.97
N HIS A 114 2.03 -5.50 -8.58
CA HIS A 114 2.93 -4.37 -8.36
C HIS A 114 2.98 -3.47 -9.60
N PRO A 115 2.81 -2.14 -9.47
CA PRO A 115 2.99 -1.21 -10.60
C PRO A 115 4.47 -0.96 -10.95
N ARG A 116 5.40 -1.82 -10.52
CA ARG A 116 6.83 -1.64 -10.78
C ARG A 116 7.37 -2.36 -12.03
N HIS A 117 6.55 -2.69 -12.99
CA HIS A 117 7.02 -2.92 -14.34
C HIS A 117 6.77 -1.65 -15.16
N ILE A 118 7.43 -0.56 -14.80
CA ILE A 118 7.69 0.51 -15.76
C ILE A 118 8.75 -0.10 -16.67
N ASP A 119 8.30 -0.51 -17.87
CA ASP A 119 9.19 -0.94 -18.94
C ASP A 119 10.31 0.09 -19.11
N ASN A 120 11.51 -0.27 -18.65
CA ASN A 120 12.74 0.45 -18.90
C ASN A 120 13.17 0.35 -20.37
N ASP A 121 12.35 -0.32 -21.19
CA ASP A 121 12.62 -0.49 -22.63
C ASP A 121 12.26 0.74 -23.48
N ARG A 122 11.51 1.70 -22.91
CA ARG A 122 11.17 2.93 -23.66
C ARG A 122 12.27 3.98 -23.68
N VAL A 123 13.29 3.85 -22.85
CA VAL A 123 14.45 4.78 -22.83
C VAL A 123 15.56 4.32 -23.78
N ARG A 124 15.53 3.07 -24.24
CA ARG A 124 16.61 2.53 -25.09
C ARG A 124 16.41 2.79 -26.59
N MET A 125 15.22 3.22 -27.02
CA MET A 125 14.97 3.51 -28.44
C MET A 125 15.18 4.97 -28.86
N SER A 126 15.51 5.88 -27.94
CA SER A 126 15.77 7.29 -28.29
C SER A 126 17.25 7.61 -28.55
N GLN A 127 18.15 6.66 -28.35
CA GLN A 127 19.61 6.93 -28.54
C GLN A 127 20.21 6.31 -29.79
N SER A 128 19.44 5.61 -30.62
CA SER A 128 19.97 5.03 -31.87
C SER A 128 19.66 5.82 -33.16
N SER A 129 19.09 7.02 -33.05
CA SER A 129 18.73 7.82 -34.23
C SER A 129 19.63 9.04 -34.49
N ILE A 130 20.76 9.18 -33.81
CA ILE A 130 21.68 10.32 -34.05
C ILE A 130 23.10 9.82 -34.43
N ALA A 131 23.18 8.86 -35.32
CA ALA A 131 24.45 8.44 -35.86
C ALA A 131 24.31 7.98 -37.33
N SER A 132 23.75 8.82 -38.17
CA SER A 132 23.85 8.62 -39.64
C SER A 132 23.49 9.90 -40.38
N SER A 133 24.34 10.89 -40.32
CA SER A 133 24.44 11.89 -41.39
C SER A 133 25.70 12.76 -41.16
N GLY A 134 26.73 12.45 -41.85
CA GLY A 134 27.93 13.23 -41.76
C GLY A 134 29.10 12.67 -42.56
N LEU A 135 28.90 12.37 -43.81
CA LEU A 135 29.99 12.16 -44.76
C LEU A 135 29.70 13.01 -46.00
N ILE A 136 30.26 14.20 -46.03
CA ILE A 136 30.48 14.92 -47.28
C ILE A 136 31.94 15.39 -47.26
N SER A 137 32.70 14.84 -48.16
CA SER A 137 34.08 15.18 -48.47
C SER A 137 34.27 16.61 -48.97
N PRO A 138 35.47 17.19 -48.80
CA PRO A 138 35.83 18.41 -49.49
C PRO A 138 36.59 18.13 -50.77
N PHE A 139 36.22 18.78 -51.83
CA PHE A 139 37.10 18.99 -52.99
C PHE A 139 37.45 20.45 -53.07
N HIS A 140 38.80 20.65 -53.30
CA HIS A 140 39.58 21.83 -53.68
C HIS A 140 39.75 22.92 -52.66
#